data_08152a7c2918697725fa1f6305b8deaa
#
_entry.id   08152a7c2918697725fa1f6305b8deaa
#
_cell.length_a   1.000
_cell.length_b   1.000
_cell.length_c   1.000
_cell.angle_alpha   90.00
_cell.angle_beta   90.00
_cell.angle_gamma   90.00
#
_symmetry.space_group_name_H-M   'P 1'
#
loop_
_entity.id
_entity.type
_entity.pdbx_description
1 polymer ?
#
loop_
_entity_poly.entity_id
_entity_poly.type
_entity_poly.pdbx_seq_one_letter_code
_entity_poly.pdbx_strand_id
1 'polypeptide(L)'
;MKLDHIGIAVKKIEAALPFYQNGLGLTPHIEEVPAMKVRTAKLPTANMVIELVEPLAGGDAVTKFLEKRGEGVHHLCFAVANIKDTMKQLQVKGYKPIYAEPKVGAGGHLVNFLSPKDTSGVLIELSEHK
;
A
#
# COMPACT_ATOMS: atom_id res chain seq x y z
N MET A 1 -9.36 -13.35 -6.91
CA MET A 1 -8.50 -12.29 -6.35
C MET A 1 -9.15 -10.93 -6.57
N LYS A 2 -9.01 -10.03 -5.62
CA LYS A 2 -9.70 -8.75 -5.63
C LYS A 2 -8.67 -7.61 -5.55
N LEU A 3 -8.83 -6.56 -6.37
CA LEU A 3 -8.06 -5.34 -6.21
C LEU A 3 -8.63 -4.59 -4.99
N ASP A 4 -7.82 -4.45 -3.95
CA ASP A 4 -8.28 -3.93 -2.66
C ASP A 4 -8.18 -2.41 -2.58
N HIS A 5 -7.02 -1.85 -2.93
CA HIS A 5 -6.82 -0.41 -2.89
C HIS A 5 -5.73 0.05 -3.83
N ILE A 6 -5.72 1.36 -4.07
CA ILE A 6 -4.66 2.06 -4.79
C ILE A 6 -3.97 2.97 -3.80
N GLY A 7 -2.66 2.77 -3.63
CA GLY A 7 -1.84 3.58 -2.73
C GLY A 7 -1.25 4.78 -3.44
N ILE A 8 -1.36 5.94 -2.81
CA ILE A 8 -0.82 7.19 -3.32
C ILE A 8 0.17 7.75 -2.29
N ALA A 9 1.43 7.91 -2.68
CA ALA A 9 2.44 8.49 -1.81
C ALA A 9 2.27 10.00 -1.75
N VAL A 10 2.21 10.53 -0.53
CA VAL A 10 2.09 11.97 -0.28
C VAL A 10 3.10 12.40 0.77
N LYS A 11 3.53 13.66 0.70
CA LYS A 11 4.46 14.21 1.69
C LYS A 11 3.78 14.40 3.04
N LYS A 12 2.54 14.91 3.01
CA LYS A 12 1.71 15.13 4.21
C LYS A 12 0.26 14.82 3.89
N ILE A 13 -0.34 13.95 4.69
CA ILE A 13 -1.76 13.60 4.52
C ILE A 13 -2.63 14.85 4.64
N GLU A 14 -2.35 15.72 5.62
CA GLU A 14 -3.14 16.93 5.84
C GLU A 14 -3.14 17.88 4.64
N ALA A 15 -2.08 17.88 3.83
CA ALA A 15 -2.02 18.72 2.63
C ALA A 15 -2.76 18.10 1.45
N ALA A 16 -2.80 16.77 1.37
CA ALA A 16 -3.47 16.05 0.27
C ALA A 16 -4.97 15.85 0.53
N LEU A 17 -5.35 15.73 1.80
CA LEU A 17 -6.69 15.33 2.21
C LEU A 17 -7.82 16.26 1.75
N PRO A 18 -7.65 17.60 1.72
CA PRO A 18 -8.76 18.50 1.36
C PRO A 18 -9.39 18.20 0.00
N PHE A 19 -8.62 17.81 -0.99
CA PHE A 19 -9.20 17.45 -2.29
C PHE A 19 -10.14 16.24 -2.18
N TYR A 20 -9.71 15.20 -1.49
CA TYR A 20 -10.51 13.97 -1.37
C TYR A 20 -11.68 14.14 -0.42
N GLN A 21 -11.47 14.82 0.70
CA GLN A 21 -12.50 14.99 1.72
C GLN A 21 -13.49 16.08 1.36
N ASN A 22 -13.01 17.26 1.03
CA ASN A 22 -13.88 18.40 0.72
C ASN A 22 -14.28 18.44 -0.75
N GLY A 23 -13.35 18.16 -1.66
CA GLY A 23 -13.60 18.15 -3.09
C GLY A 23 -14.49 16.98 -3.53
N LEU A 24 -14.13 15.76 -3.11
CA LEU A 24 -14.85 14.56 -3.51
C LEU A 24 -15.85 14.03 -2.46
N GLY A 25 -15.84 14.59 -1.26
CA GLY A 25 -16.76 14.18 -0.20
C GLY A 25 -16.45 12.82 0.42
N LEU A 26 -15.20 12.35 0.34
CA LEU A 26 -14.82 11.06 0.91
C LEU A 26 -14.48 11.19 2.38
N THR A 27 -14.76 10.14 3.16
CA THR A 27 -14.50 10.13 4.60
C THR A 27 -13.21 9.38 4.90
N PRO A 28 -12.18 10.05 5.47
CA PRO A 28 -10.90 9.41 5.74
C PRO A 28 -10.90 8.60 7.04
N HIS A 29 -10.14 7.52 7.04
CA HIS A 29 -9.78 6.75 8.24
C HIS A 29 -8.26 6.77 8.34
N ILE A 30 -7.74 7.48 9.35
CA ILE A 30 -6.31 7.70 9.50
C ILE A 30 -5.74 6.73 10.52
N GLU A 31 -4.59 6.12 10.18
CA GLU A 31 -3.93 5.13 11.02
C GLU A 31 -2.42 5.27 10.89
N GLU A 32 -1.69 5.15 12.03
CA GLU A 32 -0.25 4.94 11.99
C GLU A 32 0.05 3.46 11.91
N VAL A 33 1.00 3.09 11.05
CA VAL A 33 1.42 1.69 10.86
C VAL A 33 2.91 1.62 11.17
N PRO A 34 3.28 1.49 12.46
CA PRO A 34 4.69 1.59 12.86
C PRO A 34 5.58 0.51 12.23
N ALA A 35 5.06 -0.69 12.04
CA ALA A 35 5.82 -1.79 11.45
C ALA A 35 6.26 -1.47 10.01
N MET A 36 5.48 -0.67 9.29
CA MET A 36 5.76 -0.24 7.92
C MET A 36 6.35 1.17 7.87
N LYS A 37 6.43 1.85 9.02
CA LYS A 37 6.94 3.21 9.18
C LYS A 37 6.21 4.22 8.30
N VAL A 38 4.89 4.08 8.22
CA VAL A 38 4.02 4.98 7.46
C VAL A 38 2.79 5.34 8.27
N ARG A 39 2.16 6.43 7.85
CA ARG A 39 0.84 6.84 8.30
C ARG A 39 -0.06 6.78 7.07
N THR A 40 -1.26 6.25 7.22
CA THR A 40 -2.17 6.06 6.09
C THR A 40 -3.48 6.78 6.32
N ALA A 41 -4.10 7.22 5.22
CA ALA A 41 -5.47 7.70 5.23
C ALA A 41 -6.25 6.90 4.19
N LYS A 42 -7.15 6.03 4.65
CA LYS A 42 -8.01 5.24 3.77
C LYS A 42 -9.26 6.03 3.45
N LEU A 43 -9.58 6.11 2.17
CA LEU A 43 -10.70 6.87 1.63
C LEU A 43 -11.56 5.91 0.81
N PRO A 44 -12.56 5.26 1.43
CA PRO A 44 -13.42 4.32 0.70
C PRO A 44 -14.27 5.04 -0.36
N THR A 45 -14.39 4.40 -1.52
CA THR A 45 -15.36 4.75 -2.56
C THR A 45 -16.35 3.59 -2.70
N ALA A 46 -17.29 3.67 -3.63
CA ALA A 46 -18.30 2.63 -3.82
C ALA A 46 -17.68 1.27 -4.18
N ASN A 47 -16.55 1.25 -4.89
CA ASN A 47 -15.97 0.01 -5.43
C ASN A 47 -14.49 -0.19 -5.10
N MET A 48 -13.84 0.79 -4.46
CA MET A 48 -12.39 0.75 -4.26
C MET A 48 -12.03 1.62 -3.06
N VAL A 49 -10.82 1.44 -2.53
CA VAL A 49 -10.26 2.31 -1.50
C VAL A 49 -9.07 3.04 -2.08
N ILE A 50 -9.02 4.35 -1.89
CA ILE A 50 -7.81 5.14 -2.12
C ILE A 50 -7.08 5.21 -0.78
N GLU A 51 -5.78 4.92 -0.78
CA GLU A 51 -4.97 4.99 0.44
C GLU A 51 -3.85 6.00 0.25
N LEU A 52 -3.92 7.10 0.99
CA LEU A 52 -2.81 8.06 1.03
C LEU A 52 -1.76 7.53 2.00
N VAL A 53 -0.50 7.54 1.58
CA VAL A 53 0.60 6.99 2.38
C VAL A 53 1.64 8.08 2.60
N GLU A 54 1.85 8.41 3.88
CA GLU A 54 2.83 9.40 4.31
C GLU A 54 3.94 8.68 5.07
N PRO A 55 5.23 8.94 4.76
CA PRO A 55 6.31 8.29 5.50
C PRO A 55 6.45 8.87 6.91
N LEU A 56 6.60 7.99 7.90
CA LEU A 56 7.04 8.36 9.24
C LEU A 56 8.57 8.42 9.26
N ALA A 57 9.15 8.91 10.34
CA ALA A 57 10.60 8.95 10.51
C ALA A 57 11.18 7.53 10.31
N GLY A 58 12.17 7.40 9.43
CA GLY A 58 12.75 6.12 9.07
C GLY A 58 11.97 5.33 8.02
N GLY A 59 10.90 5.89 7.45
CA GLY A 59 10.13 5.27 6.38
C GLY A 59 10.80 5.40 5.03
N ASP A 60 11.91 4.70 4.82
CA ASP A 60 12.82 4.93 3.70
C ASP A 60 12.20 4.65 2.33
N ALA A 61 11.37 3.61 2.21
CA ALA A 61 10.83 3.20 0.90
C ALA A 61 9.94 4.29 0.30
N VAL A 62 9.00 4.84 1.09
CA VAL A 62 8.10 5.89 0.62
C VAL A 62 8.87 7.21 0.45
N THR A 63 9.80 7.51 1.38
CA THR A 63 10.64 8.70 1.28
C THR A 63 11.45 8.70 -0.02
N LYS A 64 12.08 7.56 -0.35
CA LYS A 64 12.84 7.44 -1.60
C LYS A 64 11.96 7.59 -2.83
N PHE A 65 10.75 7.03 -2.79
CA PHE A 65 9.80 7.20 -3.88
C PHE A 65 9.47 8.68 -4.10
N LEU A 66 9.15 9.40 -3.01
CA LEU A 66 8.83 10.82 -3.08
C LEU A 66 10.01 11.65 -3.60
N GLU A 67 11.23 11.32 -3.19
CA GLU A 67 12.43 12.01 -3.68
C GLU A 67 12.66 11.79 -5.16
N LYS A 68 12.43 10.58 -5.66
CA LYS A 68 12.70 10.24 -7.06
C LYS A 68 11.57 10.64 -7.99
N ARG A 69 10.31 10.47 -7.59
CA ARG A 69 9.15 10.62 -8.46
C ARG A 69 8.18 11.72 -8.03
N GLY A 70 8.33 12.23 -6.81
CA GLY A 70 7.33 13.13 -6.25
C GLY A 70 6.07 12.39 -5.80
N GLU A 71 5.02 13.15 -5.50
CA GLU A 71 3.75 12.57 -5.07
C GLU A 71 3.05 11.90 -6.24
N GLY A 72 2.38 10.78 -5.99
CA GLY A 72 1.65 10.07 -7.02
C GLY A 72 1.33 8.63 -6.65
N VAL A 73 0.77 7.88 -7.59
CA VAL A 73 0.44 6.48 -7.39
C VAL A 73 1.70 5.69 -7.03
N HIS A 74 1.64 5.01 -5.90
CA HIS A 74 2.77 4.28 -5.33
C HIS A 74 2.64 2.77 -5.51
N HIS A 75 1.45 2.22 -5.27
CA HIS A 75 1.25 0.77 -5.37
C HIS A 75 -0.20 0.41 -5.65
N LEU A 76 -0.39 -0.83 -6.12
CA LEU A 76 -1.69 -1.47 -6.20
C LEU A 76 -1.70 -2.62 -5.20
N CYS A 77 -2.76 -2.78 -4.44
CA CYS A 77 -2.89 -3.86 -3.48
C CYS A 77 -3.97 -4.85 -3.90
N PHE A 78 -3.61 -6.12 -3.92
CA PHE A 78 -4.53 -7.22 -4.19
C PHE A 78 -4.82 -7.97 -2.89
N ALA A 79 -6.10 -8.15 -2.56
CA ALA A 79 -6.52 -8.97 -1.45
C ALA A 79 -6.48 -10.44 -1.87
N VAL A 80 -5.87 -11.27 -1.03
CA VAL A 80 -5.72 -12.71 -1.26
C VAL A 80 -6.30 -13.48 -0.09
N ALA A 81 -6.75 -14.72 -0.34
CA ALA A 81 -7.36 -15.54 0.69
C ALA A 81 -6.32 -16.04 1.71
N ASN A 82 -5.14 -16.44 1.23
CA ASN A 82 -4.05 -16.93 2.07
C ASN A 82 -2.73 -16.43 1.48
N ILE A 83 -2.09 -15.49 2.19
CA ILE A 83 -0.90 -14.83 1.65
C ILE A 83 0.29 -15.78 1.54
N LYS A 84 0.44 -16.71 2.47
CA LYS A 84 1.56 -17.66 2.43
C LYS A 84 1.43 -18.61 1.24
N ASP A 85 0.22 -19.07 0.94
CA ASP A 85 -0.03 -19.90 -0.23
C ASP A 85 0.23 -19.13 -1.52
N THR A 86 -0.23 -17.87 -1.58
CA THR A 86 0.03 -17.01 -2.74
C THR A 86 1.52 -16.79 -2.95
N MET A 87 2.26 -16.54 -1.85
CA MET A 87 3.71 -16.38 -1.92
C MET A 87 4.39 -17.65 -2.49
N LYS A 88 3.98 -18.83 -2.03
CA LYS A 88 4.53 -20.09 -2.53
C LYS A 88 4.24 -20.29 -4.01
N GLN A 89 3.01 -20.01 -4.44
CA GLN A 89 2.64 -20.11 -5.85
C GLN A 89 3.46 -19.17 -6.72
N LEU A 90 3.69 -17.95 -6.26
CA LEU A 90 4.52 -16.99 -6.98
C LEU A 90 5.97 -17.45 -7.06
N GLN A 91 6.52 -17.98 -5.97
CA GLN A 91 7.90 -18.48 -5.94
C GLN A 91 8.09 -19.64 -6.92
N VAL A 92 7.14 -20.57 -7.00
CA VAL A 92 7.19 -21.68 -7.96
C VAL A 92 7.22 -21.14 -9.39
N LYS A 93 6.54 -20.02 -9.65
CA LYS A 93 6.51 -19.40 -10.97
C LYS A 93 7.69 -18.47 -11.25
N GLY A 94 8.63 -18.34 -10.31
CA GLY A 94 9.82 -17.52 -10.49
C GLY A 94 9.73 -16.10 -9.97
N TYR A 95 8.67 -15.74 -9.27
CA TYR A 95 8.49 -14.41 -8.69
C TYR A 95 8.81 -14.46 -7.19
N LYS A 96 9.70 -13.56 -6.74
CA LYS A 96 10.15 -13.55 -5.36
C LYS A 96 9.53 -12.41 -4.57
N PRO A 97 8.67 -12.69 -3.59
CA PRO A 97 8.19 -11.64 -2.69
C PRO A 97 9.34 -10.97 -1.95
N ILE A 98 9.17 -9.69 -1.64
CA ILE A 98 10.25 -8.88 -1.04
C ILE A 98 10.60 -9.36 0.37
N TYR A 99 9.59 -9.68 1.18
CA TYR A 99 9.83 -10.22 2.53
C TYR A 99 9.78 -11.74 2.52
N ALA A 100 10.69 -12.37 3.29
CA ALA A 100 10.66 -13.84 3.47
C ALA A 100 9.38 -14.28 4.16
N GLU A 101 8.89 -13.48 5.12
CA GLU A 101 7.64 -13.70 5.84
C GLU A 101 6.76 -12.47 5.71
N PRO A 102 5.41 -12.63 5.67
CA PRO A 102 4.51 -11.49 5.65
C PRO A 102 4.68 -10.61 6.90
N LYS A 103 4.41 -9.31 6.74
CA LYS A 103 4.43 -8.35 7.84
C LYS A 103 3.04 -7.85 8.12
N VAL A 104 2.85 -7.26 9.30
CA VAL A 104 1.57 -6.64 9.68
C VAL A 104 1.54 -5.22 9.11
N GLY A 105 0.56 -4.95 8.27
CA GLY A 105 0.34 -3.63 7.68
C GLY A 105 -0.89 -2.95 8.24
N ALA A 106 -1.42 -1.97 7.48
CA ALA A 106 -2.60 -1.21 7.86
C ALA A 106 -3.78 -2.12 8.18
N GLY A 107 -4.55 -1.76 9.19
CA GLY A 107 -5.70 -2.54 9.61
C GLY A 107 -5.36 -3.87 10.29
N GLY A 108 -4.07 -4.12 10.56
CA GLY A 108 -3.62 -5.38 11.14
C GLY A 108 -3.58 -6.54 10.15
N HIS A 109 -3.72 -6.26 8.85
CA HIS A 109 -3.68 -7.29 7.81
C HIS A 109 -2.26 -7.75 7.54
N LEU A 110 -2.09 -9.00 7.10
CA LEU A 110 -0.79 -9.50 6.67
C LEU A 110 -0.49 -9.01 5.26
N VAL A 111 0.72 -8.47 5.05
CA VAL A 111 1.10 -7.90 3.76
C VAL A 111 2.47 -8.39 3.30
N ASN A 112 2.66 -8.40 1.99
CA ASN A 112 3.95 -8.58 1.35
C ASN A 112 3.91 -7.86 0.00
N PHE A 113 5.06 -7.73 -0.63
CA PHE A 113 5.20 -6.94 -1.86
C PHE A 113 5.98 -7.70 -2.92
N LEU A 114 5.72 -7.34 -4.18
CA LEU A 114 6.53 -7.76 -5.32
C LEU A 114 7.19 -6.53 -5.92
N SER A 115 8.49 -6.66 -6.22
CA SER A 115 9.28 -5.56 -6.75
C SER A 115 8.76 -5.07 -8.11
N PRO A 116 8.78 -3.74 -8.36
CA PRO A 116 8.47 -3.21 -9.69
C PRO A 116 9.29 -3.84 -10.83
N LYS A 117 10.46 -4.37 -10.54
CA LYS A 117 11.29 -5.07 -11.53
C LYS A 117 10.58 -6.27 -12.11
N ASP A 118 9.74 -6.95 -11.31
CA ASP A 118 9.03 -8.16 -11.72
C ASP A 118 7.63 -7.89 -12.24
N THR A 119 7.14 -6.65 -12.11
CA THR A 119 5.74 -6.31 -12.33
C THR A 119 5.55 -5.12 -13.27
N SER A 120 6.47 -4.94 -14.20
CA SER A 120 6.39 -3.90 -15.23
C SER A 120 6.37 -2.47 -14.67
N GLY A 121 7.10 -2.24 -13.57
CA GLY A 121 7.29 -0.90 -13.02
C GLY A 121 6.28 -0.47 -11.95
N VAL A 122 5.39 -1.36 -11.53
CA VAL A 122 4.39 -1.05 -10.50
C VAL A 122 4.68 -1.88 -9.25
N LEU A 123 4.80 -1.22 -8.09
CA LEU A 123 4.90 -1.95 -6.83
C LEU A 123 3.56 -2.63 -6.55
N ILE A 124 3.58 -3.94 -6.36
CA ILE A 124 2.38 -4.73 -6.07
C ILE A 124 2.41 -5.14 -4.60
N GLU A 125 1.33 -4.87 -3.90
CA GLU A 125 1.12 -5.33 -2.53
C GLU A 125 0.11 -6.48 -2.54
N LEU A 126 0.39 -7.49 -1.72
CA LEU A 126 -0.57 -8.56 -1.41
C LEU A 126 -1.04 -8.36 0.02
N SER A 127 -2.32 -8.54 0.28
CA SER A 127 -2.89 -8.37 1.61
C SER A 127 -3.85 -9.50 1.92
N GLU A 128 -3.64 -10.14 3.07
CA GLU A 128 -4.62 -11.10 3.62
C GLU A 128 -5.31 -10.39 4.77
N HIS A 129 -6.62 -10.15 4.62
CA HIS A 129 -7.42 -9.51 5.67
C HIS A 129 -7.64 -10.48 6.82
N LYS A 130 -7.51 -9.98 8.03
CA LYS A 130 -7.72 -10.79 9.22
C LYS A 130 -9.21 -11.04 9.48
#